data_cfad9b1c99bd11156e0cd78e22a8feae
#
_entry.id   cfad9b1c99bd11156e0cd78e22a8feae
#
_cell.length_a   1.000
_cell.length_b   1.000
_cell.length_c   1.000
_cell.angle_alpha   90.00
_cell.angle_beta   90.00
_cell.angle_gamma   90.00
#
_symmetry.space_group_name_H-M   'P 1'
#
loop_
_entity.id
_entity.type
_entity.pdbx_description
1 polymer ?
#
loop_
_entity_poly.entity_id
_entity_poly.type
_entity_poly.pdbx_seq_one_letter_code
_entity_poly.pdbx_strand_id
1 'polypeptide(L)'
;QSTPYINAYRGKVFVILLPGEAISHDNFWNIAHDITLLNSLGVKLVLCFGARSQIDAALELAGMATQTRDIISHEVHNNIRVTDIPTLDIIKQVVGKLRIDIEAAFSMGLINSPMHGADLTLASGNFTVARPFGIHNGVDFGLTGEVRKVEVDAIRKQFDNGNMVLMSSLGFSPTGEVFNLTVEDVACSTAIALKADKLLIYGNEAGILDQDGERISKLSAEEALALIKQKIAQSGIDDQLRNLELGVKACSATVKRSQVISYEDDGALLIELFTRDGIGTLITQELYEQLRPATIKDVGGILELIEPLEQQGVLVHRSRERLEAEIEQFSVITRDGMIIACAALYPQDSNSAELACLATHPDYRNHNRGQLLLEHVEKSARKLGLNRLFVLTTKSPHWFVERGFVASAVEALPDKKKSLYNYQRNSKIFVKPL
;
A
#
# COMPACT_ATOMS: atom_id res chain seq x y z
N GLN A 1 -6.05 -0.36 20.02
CA GLN A 1 -5.92 0.43 18.78
C GLN A 1 -6.10 -0.40 17.49
N SER A 2 -6.10 -1.75 17.53
CA SER A 2 -6.16 -2.63 16.35
C SER A 2 -7.59 -2.93 15.86
N THR A 3 -8.64 -2.73 16.66
CA THR A 3 -10.03 -3.07 16.34
C THR A 3 -10.55 -2.49 15.01
N PRO A 4 -10.25 -1.24 14.63
CA PRO A 4 -10.69 -0.70 13.35
C PRO A 4 -10.11 -1.46 12.16
N TYR A 5 -8.84 -1.91 12.25
CA TYR A 5 -8.16 -2.66 11.18
C TYR A 5 -8.71 -4.08 11.03
N ILE A 6 -9.02 -4.75 12.14
CA ILE A 6 -9.64 -6.09 12.15
C ILE A 6 -10.96 -6.07 11.38
N ASN A 7 -11.82 -5.10 11.68
CA ASN A 7 -13.10 -4.94 10.98
C ASN A 7 -12.93 -4.56 9.51
N ALA A 8 -11.89 -3.78 9.18
CA ALA A 8 -11.60 -3.36 7.81
C ALA A 8 -11.09 -4.50 6.92
N TYR A 9 -10.43 -5.51 7.51
CA TYR A 9 -9.80 -6.60 6.74
C TYR A 9 -10.66 -7.85 6.62
N ARG A 10 -11.66 -8.03 7.45
CA ARG A 10 -12.56 -9.19 7.40
C ARG A 10 -13.20 -9.33 6.01
N GLY A 11 -13.08 -10.52 5.41
CA GLY A 11 -13.60 -10.85 4.07
C GLY A 11 -12.78 -10.27 2.91
N LYS A 12 -11.70 -9.52 3.19
CA LYS A 12 -10.78 -9.01 2.18
C LYS A 12 -9.88 -10.11 1.65
N VAL A 13 -9.42 -9.94 0.41
CA VAL A 13 -8.51 -10.88 -0.25
C VAL A 13 -7.10 -10.33 -0.24
N PHE A 14 -6.17 -11.06 0.37
CA PHE A 14 -4.74 -10.73 0.36
C PHE A 14 -3.97 -11.85 -0.33
N VAL A 15 -3.03 -11.47 -1.16
CA VAL A 15 -2.05 -12.37 -1.77
C VAL A 15 -0.70 -12.09 -1.13
N ILE A 16 -0.04 -13.14 -0.67
CA ILE A 16 1.27 -13.08 0.01
C ILE A 16 2.28 -13.78 -0.87
N LEU A 17 3.35 -13.07 -1.25
CA LEU A 17 4.53 -13.63 -1.90
C LEU A 17 5.58 -13.92 -0.85
N LEU A 18 5.95 -15.19 -0.71
CA LEU A 18 6.96 -15.68 0.22
C LEU A 18 8.11 -16.30 -0.60
N PRO A 19 9.28 -15.66 -0.70
CA PRO A 19 10.41 -16.22 -1.44
C PRO A 19 10.97 -17.46 -0.75
N GLY A 20 11.71 -18.28 -1.49
CA GLY A 20 12.30 -19.52 -0.95
C GLY A 20 13.23 -19.28 0.25
N GLU A 21 13.95 -18.19 0.23
CA GLU A 21 14.85 -17.71 1.28
C GLU A 21 14.11 -17.52 2.61
N ALA A 22 12.90 -16.92 2.56
CA ALA A 22 12.05 -16.72 3.74
C ALA A 22 11.60 -18.05 4.36
N ILE A 23 11.35 -19.08 3.53
CA ILE A 23 10.95 -20.42 4.01
C ILE A 23 12.11 -21.12 4.73
N SER A 24 13.34 -20.86 4.28
CA SER A 24 14.56 -21.42 4.91
C SER A 24 15.06 -20.59 6.09
N HIS A 25 14.48 -19.42 6.35
CA HIS A 25 14.89 -18.54 7.42
C HIS A 25 14.32 -18.97 8.78
N ASP A 26 15.06 -18.75 9.86
CA ASP A 26 14.64 -19.13 11.22
C ASP A 26 13.31 -18.49 11.63
N ASN A 27 13.00 -17.29 11.08
CA ASN A 27 11.75 -16.57 11.33
C ASN A 27 10.52 -17.14 10.60
N PHE A 28 10.67 -18.18 9.77
CA PHE A 28 9.55 -18.74 8.99
C PHE A 28 8.36 -19.17 9.87
N TRP A 29 8.64 -19.73 11.05
CA TRP A 29 7.61 -20.17 11.99
C TRP A 29 6.76 -19.01 12.51
N ASN A 30 7.38 -17.86 12.81
CA ASN A 30 6.66 -16.66 13.24
C ASN A 30 5.83 -16.08 12.09
N ILE A 31 6.37 -16.09 10.86
CA ILE A 31 5.60 -15.70 9.66
C ILE A 31 4.37 -16.60 9.48
N ALA A 32 4.49 -17.92 9.66
CA ALA A 32 3.37 -18.84 9.58
C ALA A 32 2.31 -18.56 10.66
N HIS A 33 2.72 -18.22 11.89
CA HIS A 33 1.83 -17.80 12.96
C HIS A 33 1.08 -16.53 12.62
N ASP A 34 1.75 -15.50 12.09
CA ASP A 34 1.15 -14.23 11.69
C ASP A 34 0.11 -14.43 10.59
N ILE A 35 0.43 -15.25 9.57
CA ILE A 35 -0.48 -15.59 8.48
C ILE A 35 -1.71 -16.36 9.01
N THR A 36 -1.51 -17.29 9.94
CA THR A 36 -2.61 -18.05 10.56
C THR A 36 -3.52 -17.13 11.36
N LEU A 37 -2.96 -16.20 12.13
CA LEU A 37 -3.73 -15.21 12.86
C LEU A 37 -4.56 -14.33 11.90
N LEU A 38 -3.95 -13.90 10.80
CA LEU A 38 -4.63 -13.09 9.79
C LEU A 38 -5.82 -13.83 9.16
N ASN A 39 -5.66 -15.13 8.87
CA ASN A 39 -6.74 -15.99 8.40
C ASN A 39 -7.86 -16.13 9.45
N SER A 40 -7.49 -16.33 10.71
CA SER A 40 -8.46 -16.44 11.83
C SER A 40 -9.28 -15.16 12.04
N LEU A 41 -8.75 -14.00 11.64
CA LEU A 41 -9.48 -12.73 11.63
C LEU A 41 -10.47 -12.60 10.46
N GLY A 42 -10.54 -13.61 9.60
CA GLY A 42 -11.47 -13.70 8.47
C GLY A 42 -10.94 -13.09 7.18
N VAL A 43 -9.64 -12.91 7.03
CA VAL A 43 -9.00 -12.53 5.76
C VAL A 43 -8.89 -13.75 4.86
N LYS A 44 -9.24 -13.60 3.58
CA LYS A 44 -9.11 -14.62 2.55
C LYS A 44 -7.70 -14.58 1.97
N LEU A 45 -6.92 -15.64 2.16
CA LEU A 45 -5.49 -15.65 1.88
C LEU A 45 -5.12 -16.56 0.71
N VAL A 46 -4.25 -16.05 -0.17
CA VAL A 46 -3.45 -16.86 -1.10
C VAL A 46 -1.99 -16.69 -0.73
N LEU A 47 -1.31 -17.79 -0.44
CA LEU A 47 0.13 -17.84 -0.21
C LEU A 47 0.81 -18.36 -1.47
N CYS A 48 1.62 -17.53 -2.12
CA CYS A 48 2.46 -17.91 -3.25
C CYS A 48 3.89 -18.10 -2.76
N PHE A 49 4.42 -19.29 -2.87
CA PHE A 49 5.77 -19.62 -2.36
C PHE A 49 6.78 -19.86 -3.49
N GLY A 50 7.96 -19.26 -3.32
CA GLY A 50 9.13 -19.47 -4.15
C GLY A 50 10.00 -20.64 -3.66
N ALA A 51 10.91 -21.06 -4.51
CA ALA A 51 11.82 -22.16 -4.24
C ALA A 51 13.19 -21.95 -4.90
N ARG A 52 13.57 -20.72 -5.24
CA ARG A 52 14.75 -20.43 -6.06
C ARG A 52 16.03 -20.95 -5.42
N SER A 53 16.32 -20.57 -4.19
CA SER A 53 17.51 -20.97 -3.47
C SER A 53 17.60 -22.49 -3.25
N GLN A 54 16.46 -23.13 -2.94
CA GLN A 54 16.42 -24.59 -2.76
C GLN A 54 16.61 -25.35 -4.07
N ILE A 55 16.08 -24.81 -5.18
CA ILE A 55 16.29 -25.36 -6.53
C ILE A 55 17.76 -25.23 -6.92
N ASP A 56 18.38 -24.07 -6.68
CA ASP A 56 19.80 -23.86 -6.99
C ASP A 56 20.70 -24.84 -6.23
N ALA A 57 20.46 -25.01 -4.93
CA ALA A 57 21.17 -25.97 -4.11
C ALA A 57 20.96 -27.43 -4.58
N ALA A 58 19.75 -27.80 -4.99
CA ALA A 58 19.47 -29.14 -5.49
C ALA A 58 20.12 -29.42 -6.85
N LEU A 59 20.17 -28.42 -7.74
CA LEU A 59 20.86 -28.52 -9.04
C LEU A 59 22.37 -28.66 -8.84
N GLU A 60 22.96 -27.89 -7.95
CA GLU A 60 24.37 -27.95 -7.60
C GLU A 60 24.73 -29.35 -7.05
N LEU A 61 23.94 -29.88 -6.13
CA LEU A 61 24.13 -31.27 -5.60
C LEU A 61 24.01 -32.35 -6.66
N ALA A 62 23.17 -32.10 -7.70
CA ALA A 62 23.04 -32.98 -8.87
C ALA A 62 24.17 -32.82 -9.90
N GLY A 63 25.09 -31.86 -9.68
CA GLY A 63 26.16 -31.55 -10.63
C GLY A 63 25.63 -30.85 -11.90
N MET A 64 24.47 -30.23 -11.82
CA MET A 64 23.83 -29.50 -12.96
C MET A 64 24.06 -28.02 -12.86
N ALA A 65 24.44 -27.40 -13.99
CA ALA A 65 24.66 -25.96 -14.03
C ALA A 65 23.32 -25.21 -14.05
N THR A 66 23.17 -24.25 -13.17
CA THR A 66 22.05 -23.30 -13.22
C THR A 66 22.26 -22.32 -14.39
N GLN A 67 21.33 -22.30 -15.34
CA GLN A 67 21.31 -21.33 -16.42
C GLN A 67 20.16 -20.33 -16.21
N THR A 68 20.52 -19.09 -15.93
CA THR A 68 19.55 -17.99 -15.80
C THR A 68 19.86 -16.86 -16.74
N ARG A 69 18.87 -16.04 -17.07
CA ARG A 69 19.00 -14.86 -17.91
C ARG A 69 18.18 -13.71 -17.31
N ASP A 70 18.78 -12.54 -17.28
CA ASP A 70 18.06 -11.32 -16.90
C ASP A 70 17.24 -10.85 -18.11
N ILE A 71 15.93 -10.80 -17.93
CA ILE A 71 14.96 -10.43 -18.97
C ILE A 71 13.92 -9.49 -18.38
N ILE A 72 13.51 -8.49 -19.16
CA ILE A 72 12.34 -7.69 -18.85
C ILE A 72 11.12 -8.43 -19.39
N SER A 73 10.29 -8.94 -18.49
CA SER A 73 9.02 -9.59 -18.83
C SER A 73 7.88 -8.86 -18.13
N HIS A 74 6.87 -8.45 -18.92
CA HIS A 74 5.71 -7.72 -18.42
C HIS A 74 6.09 -6.50 -17.56
N GLU A 75 7.07 -5.70 -18.02
CA GLU A 75 7.55 -4.48 -17.36
C GLU A 75 8.29 -4.70 -16.04
N VAL A 76 8.66 -5.94 -15.72
CA VAL A 76 9.42 -6.31 -14.51
C VAL A 76 10.73 -6.96 -14.93
N HIS A 77 11.82 -6.57 -14.28
CA HIS A 77 13.11 -7.22 -14.42
C HIS A 77 13.11 -8.56 -13.69
N ASN A 78 13.29 -9.63 -14.44
CA ASN A 78 13.29 -10.99 -13.89
C ASN A 78 14.59 -11.70 -14.24
N ASN A 79 15.11 -12.47 -13.30
CA ASN A 79 16.15 -13.43 -13.55
C ASN A 79 15.48 -14.79 -13.81
N ILE A 80 15.32 -15.14 -15.09
CA ILE A 80 14.54 -16.30 -15.54
C ILE A 80 15.46 -17.48 -15.81
N ARG A 81 15.12 -18.63 -15.24
CA ARG A 81 15.84 -19.88 -15.43
C ARG A 81 15.48 -20.52 -16.78
N VAL A 82 16.46 -20.96 -17.53
CA VAL A 82 16.28 -21.88 -18.66
C VAL A 82 16.01 -23.28 -18.08
N THR A 83 14.90 -23.89 -18.44
CA THR A 83 14.44 -25.15 -17.83
C THR A 83 14.32 -26.24 -18.87
N ASP A 84 15.23 -27.20 -18.86
CA ASP A 84 15.12 -28.46 -19.61
C ASP A 84 14.38 -29.53 -18.79
N ILE A 85 14.17 -30.71 -19.38
CA ILE A 85 13.44 -31.82 -18.73
C ILE A 85 14.13 -32.26 -17.43
N PRO A 86 15.44 -32.54 -17.39
CA PRO A 86 16.11 -32.93 -16.13
C PRO A 86 16.02 -31.85 -15.04
N THR A 87 16.18 -30.59 -15.41
CA THR A 87 16.03 -29.46 -14.50
C THR A 87 14.60 -29.37 -13.93
N LEU A 88 13.58 -29.55 -14.79
CA LEU A 88 12.18 -29.52 -14.34
C LEU A 88 11.88 -30.67 -13.36
N ASP A 89 12.45 -31.83 -13.54
CA ASP A 89 12.22 -32.96 -12.63
C ASP A 89 12.79 -32.69 -11.23
N ILE A 90 13.95 -32.04 -11.12
CA ILE A 90 14.49 -31.55 -9.85
C ILE A 90 13.57 -30.47 -9.26
N ILE A 91 13.13 -29.51 -10.06
CA ILE A 91 12.21 -28.45 -9.62
C ILE A 91 10.93 -29.04 -9.03
N LYS A 92 10.31 -30.03 -9.68
CA LYS A 92 9.12 -30.73 -9.17
C LYS A 92 9.36 -31.38 -7.80
N GLN A 93 10.52 -32.02 -7.62
CA GLN A 93 10.89 -32.65 -6.35
C GLN A 93 11.04 -31.60 -5.25
N VAL A 94 11.77 -30.52 -5.51
CA VAL A 94 12.00 -29.44 -4.55
C VAL A 94 10.71 -28.75 -4.17
N VAL A 95 9.92 -28.34 -5.16
CA VAL A 95 8.64 -27.66 -4.94
C VAL A 95 7.64 -28.56 -4.24
N GLY A 96 7.59 -29.86 -4.59
CA GLY A 96 6.75 -30.84 -3.93
C GLY A 96 7.11 -31.03 -2.46
N LYS A 97 8.42 -31.10 -2.14
CA LYS A 97 8.91 -31.18 -0.76
C LYS A 97 8.54 -29.91 0.01
N LEU A 98 8.85 -28.72 -0.51
CA LEU A 98 8.54 -27.45 0.16
C LEU A 98 7.05 -27.28 0.42
N ARG A 99 6.19 -27.69 -0.52
CA ARG A 99 4.74 -27.67 -0.30
C ARG A 99 4.35 -28.47 0.94
N ILE A 100 4.87 -29.68 1.09
CA ILE A 100 4.59 -30.54 2.23
C ILE A 100 5.13 -29.91 3.53
N ASP A 101 6.33 -29.35 3.49
CA ASP A 101 6.94 -28.69 4.64
C ASP A 101 6.10 -27.48 5.09
N ILE A 102 5.58 -26.69 4.14
CA ILE A 102 4.68 -25.55 4.42
C ILE A 102 3.34 -26.07 4.98
N GLU A 103 2.72 -27.07 4.36
CA GLU A 103 1.46 -27.66 4.84
C GLU A 103 1.64 -28.19 6.29
N ALA A 104 2.78 -28.83 6.59
CA ALA A 104 3.11 -29.28 7.94
C ALA A 104 3.26 -28.10 8.93
N ALA A 105 3.91 -27.01 8.52
CA ALA A 105 4.06 -25.82 9.35
C ALA A 105 2.71 -25.21 9.75
N PHE A 106 1.79 -25.11 8.80
CA PHE A 106 0.45 -24.57 9.06
C PHE A 106 -0.51 -25.56 9.75
N SER A 107 -0.13 -26.83 9.86
CA SER A 107 -0.90 -27.84 10.59
C SER A 107 -0.58 -27.90 12.09
N MET A 108 0.39 -27.10 12.55
CA MET A 108 0.77 -27.09 13.97
C MET A 108 -0.29 -26.37 14.81
N GLY A 109 -0.90 -27.12 15.73
CA GLY A 109 -1.92 -26.64 16.67
C GLY A 109 -1.59 -26.96 18.11
N LEU A 110 -0.32 -26.85 18.54
CA LEU A 110 0.10 -27.20 19.90
C LEU A 110 -0.63 -26.35 20.96
N ILE A 111 -1.06 -27.01 22.04
CA ILE A 111 -1.58 -26.36 23.25
C ILE A 111 -0.49 -25.38 23.73
N ASN A 112 -0.71 -24.18 23.98
CA ASN A 112 0.24 -23.11 24.31
C ASN A 112 1.02 -22.50 23.12
N SER A 113 0.63 -22.80 21.88
CA SER A 113 1.14 -22.05 20.72
C SER A 113 0.16 -20.97 20.29
N PRO A 114 0.59 -19.91 19.60
CA PRO A 114 -0.29 -18.92 18.98
C PRO A 114 -1.31 -19.51 18.01
N MET A 115 -1.05 -20.74 17.51
CA MET A 115 -1.92 -21.48 16.58
C MET A 115 -2.90 -22.41 17.26
N HIS A 116 -2.95 -22.45 18.62
CA HIS A 116 -3.87 -23.31 19.35
C HIS A 116 -5.34 -23.01 18.98
N GLY A 117 -6.03 -24.03 18.51
CA GLY A 117 -7.43 -23.92 18.10
C GLY A 117 -7.63 -23.22 16.73
N ALA A 118 -6.58 -22.94 15.98
CA ALA A 118 -6.70 -22.50 14.60
C ALA A 118 -7.12 -23.69 13.73
N ASP A 119 -8.30 -23.58 13.11
CA ASP A 119 -8.81 -24.55 12.12
C ASP A 119 -8.45 -24.02 10.72
N LEU A 120 -7.21 -24.28 10.30
CA LEU A 120 -6.67 -23.82 9.03
C LEU A 120 -6.39 -24.99 8.11
N THR A 121 -7.09 -25.01 6.98
CA THR A 121 -6.82 -25.97 5.89
C THR A 121 -6.18 -25.24 4.71
N LEU A 122 -5.05 -25.78 4.20
CA LEU A 122 -4.42 -25.32 2.97
C LEU A 122 -4.93 -26.15 1.79
N ALA A 123 -5.30 -25.45 0.72
CA ALA A 123 -5.68 -26.06 -0.54
C ALA A 123 -4.64 -25.76 -1.61
N SER A 124 -3.92 -26.78 -2.07
CA SER A 124 -3.02 -26.73 -3.23
C SER A 124 -3.70 -27.32 -4.47
N GLY A 125 -3.33 -26.86 -5.66
CA GLY A 125 -3.89 -27.41 -6.89
C GLY A 125 -3.37 -26.74 -8.15
N ASN A 126 -4.01 -27.06 -9.29
CA ASN A 126 -3.68 -26.55 -10.62
C ASN A 126 -4.36 -25.19 -10.91
N PHE A 127 -4.23 -24.24 -9.99
CA PHE A 127 -4.89 -22.93 -10.11
C PHE A 127 -4.22 -22.01 -11.15
N THR A 128 -2.96 -22.30 -11.54
CA THR A 128 -2.20 -21.52 -12.52
C THR A 128 -2.14 -22.23 -13.86
N VAL A 129 -2.79 -21.66 -14.87
CA VAL A 129 -2.63 -22.09 -16.26
C VAL A 129 -1.44 -21.37 -16.86
N ALA A 130 -0.48 -22.14 -17.37
CA ALA A 130 0.76 -21.63 -17.94
C ALA A 130 0.76 -21.73 -19.47
N ARG A 131 1.66 -20.96 -20.09
CA ARG A 131 2.09 -21.11 -21.48
C ARG A 131 3.61 -21.07 -21.55
N PRO A 132 4.24 -21.63 -22.60
CA PRO A 132 5.69 -21.55 -22.77
C PRO A 132 6.16 -20.10 -22.80
N PHE A 133 7.30 -19.83 -22.16
CA PHE A 133 7.99 -18.54 -22.27
C PHE A 133 8.55 -18.36 -23.71
N GLY A 134 9.01 -19.45 -24.34
CA GLY A 134 9.43 -19.49 -25.71
C GLY A 134 10.90 -19.09 -25.90
N ILE A 135 11.20 -18.53 -27.08
CA ILE A 135 12.55 -18.12 -27.48
C ILE A 135 12.69 -16.61 -27.32
N HIS A 136 13.65 -16.19 -26.51
CA HIS A 136 13.99 -14.79 -26.30
C HIS A 136 15.48 -14.55 -26.56
N ASN A 137 15.77 -13.55 -27.41
CA ASN A 137 17.15 -13.21 -27.79
C ASN A 137 17.96 -14.42 -28.26
N GLY A 138 17.32 -15.34 -29.03
CA GLY A 138 17.95 -16.54 -29.57
C GLY A 138 18.17 -17.70 -28.56
N VAL A 139 17.72 -17.54 -27.30
CA VAL A 139 17.75 -18.58 -26.27
C VAL A 139 16.38 -19.24 -26.17
N ASP A 140 16.32 -20.55 -26.32
CA ASP A 140 15.12 -21.34 -26.06
C ASP A 140 15.04 -21.63 -24.54
N PHE A 141 13.95 -21.18 -23.91
CA PHE A 141 13.73 -21.37 -22.48
C PHE A 141 13.11 -22.73 -22.11
N GLY A 142 12.81 -23.57 -23.10
CA GLY A 142 12.30 -24.92 -22.89
C GLY A 142 11.00 -24.97 -22.09
N LEU A 143 11.06 -25.62 -20.93
CA LEU A 143 9.92 -25.78 -20.02
C LEU A 143 9.78 -24.65 -19.00
N THR A 144 10.42 -23.52 -19.23
CA THR A 144 10.09 -22.27 -18.56
C THR A 144 8.80 -21.72 -19.13
N GLY A 145 7.93 -21.22 -18.28
CA GLY A 145 6.64 -20.66 -18.68
C GLY A 145 6.38 -19.29 -18.07
N GLU A 146 5.24 -18.75 -18.46
CA GLU A 146 4.63 -17.56 -17.87
C GLU A 146 3.15 -17.82 -17.58
N VAL A 147 2.57 -17.04 -16.68
CA VAL A 147 1.15 -17.18 -16.32
C VAL A 147 0.29 -16.74 -17.50
N ARG A 148 -0.53 -17.66 -18.01
CA ARG A 148 -1.54 -17.37 -19.03
C ARG A 148 -2.88 -16.97 -18.42
N LYS A 149 -3.29 -17.66 -17.34
CA LYS A 149 -4.58 -17.48 -16.66
C LYS A 149 -4.48 -18.00 -15.23
N VAL A 150 -5.20 -17.36 -14.34
CA VAL A 150 -5.44 -17.86 -12.98
C VAL A 150 -6.90 -18.35 -12.89
N GLU A 151 -7.11 -19.52 -12.32
CA GLU A 151 -8.44 -20.12 -12.15
C GLU A 151 -9.16 -19.50 -10.94
N VAL A 152 -9.64 -18.26 -11.12
CA VAL A 152 -10.25 -17.42 -10.09
C VAL A 152 -11.42 -18.11 -9.39
N ASP A 153 -12.31 -18.77 -10.15
CA ASP A 153 -13.50 -19.42 -9.59
C ASP A 153 -13.12 -20.62 -8.73
N ALA A 154 -12.06 -21.34 -9.10
CA ALA A 154 -11.55 -22.45 -8.30
C ALA A 154 -10.95 -21.94 -6.98
N ILE A 155 -10.21 -20.84 -7.00
CA ILE A 155 -9.67 -20.20 -5.80
C ILE A 155 -10.80 -19.70 -4.89
N ARG A 156 -11.81 -19.03 -5.45
CA ARG A 156 -12.96 -18.53 -4.68
C ARG A 156 -13.74 -19.64 -3.99
N LYS A 157 -13.91 -20.79 -4.63
CA LYS A 157 -14.51 -21.97 -4.00
C LYS A 157 -13.72 -22.44 -2.77
N GLN A 158 -12.39 -22.33 -2.81
CA GLN A 158 -11.58 -22.65 -1.62
C GLN A 158 -11.82 -21.64 -0.49
N PHE A 159 -11.94 -20.37 -0.80
CA PHE A 159 -12.31 -19.35 0.19
C PHE A 159 -13.68 -19.58 0.81
N ASP A 160 -14.66 -20.02 0.01
CA ASP A 160 -16.02 -20.31 0.47
C ASP A 160 -16.04 -21.55 1.39
N ASN A 161 -15.10 -22.47 1.21
CA ASN A 161 -14.87 -23.61 2.09
C ASN A 161 -14.04 -23.26 3.34
N GLY A 162 -13.63 -22.01 3.52
CA GLY A 162 -12.77 -21.57 4.63
C GLY A 162 -11.29 -21.88 4.46
N ASN A 163 -10.87 -22.38 3.30
CA ASN A 163 -9.48 -22.76 3.05
C ASN A 163 -8.61 -21.56 2.67
N MET A 164 -7.34 -21.56 3.10
CA MET A 164 -6.28 -20.77 2.52
C MET A 164 -5.74 -21.47 1.27
N VAL A 165 -5.45 -20.71 0.21
CA VAL A 165 -4.92 -21.27 -1.04
C VAL A 165 -3.40 -21.18 -1.04
N LEU A 166 -2.74 -22.30 -1.36
CA LEU A 166 -1.30 -22.42 -1.48
C LEU A 166 -0.92 -22.61 -2.95
N MET A 167 -0.12 -21.70 -3.51
CA MET A 167 0.31 -21.71 -4.90
C MET A 167 1.84 -21.75 -4.98
N SER A 168 2.36 -22.59 -5.86
CA SER A 168 3.81 -22.72 -6.13
C SER A 168 4.22 -21.98 -7.40
N SER A 169 5.51 -21.99 -7.69
CA SER A 169 6.08 -21.53 -8.96
C SER A 169 5.92 -22.53 -10.12
N LEU A 170 4.99 -23.47 -10.03
CA LEU A 170 4.63 -24.37 -11.13
C LEU A 170 3.29 -24.00 -11.75
N GLY A 171 3.25 -24.07 -13.09
CA GLY A 171 2.01 -23.89 -13.84
C GLY A 171 1.74 -25.06 -14.77
N PHE A 172 0.50 -25.19 -15.22
CA PHE A 172 0.03 -26.33 -15.98
C PHE A 172 -0.58 -25.87 -17.31
N SER A 173 -0.22 -26.53 -18.41
CA SER A 173 -0.88 -26.29 -19.69
C SER A 173 -2.14 -27.14 -19.84
N PRO A 174 -3.10 -26.72 -20.69
CA PRO A 174 -4.25 -27.55 -21.03
C PRO A 174 -3.87 -28.87 -21.74
N THR A 175 -2.66 -28.98 -22.26
CA THR A 175 -2.08 -30.17 -22.91
C THR A 175 -1.40 -31.13 -21.92
N GLY A 176 -1.37 -30.77 -20.62
CA GLY A 176 -0.85 -31.63 -19.54
C GLY A 176 0.64 -31.43 -19.24
N GLU A 177 1.25 -30.42 -19.79
CA GLU A 177 2.66 -30.08 -19.52
C GLU A 177 2.76 -29.25 -18.23
N VAL A 178 3.89 -29.37 -17.55
CA VAL A 178 4.25 -28.58 -16.38
C VAL A 178 5.33 -27.59 -16.77
N PHE A 179 5.17 -26.33 -16.37
CA PHE A 179 6.12 -25.27 -16.61
C PHE A 179 6.66 -24.71 -15.30
N ASN A 180 7.96 -24.37 -15.31
CA ASN A 180 8.61 -23.59 -14.26
C ASN A 180 8.32 -22.11 -14.48
N LEU A 181 7.65 -21.47 -13.51
CA LEU A 181 7.30 -20.06 -13.50
C LEU A 181 8.15 -19.31 -12.49
N THR A 182 8.14 -17.98 -12.54
CA THR A 182 8.59 -17.17 -11.41
C THR A 182 7.45 -17.03 -10.40
N VAL A 183 7.75 -17.10 -9.11
CA VAL A 183 6.73 -16.93 -8.07
C VAL A 183 6.18 -15.50 -8.07
N GLU A 184 6.98 -14.56 -8.48
CA GLU A 184 6.63 -13.16 -8.66
C GLU A 184 5.51 -12.99 -9.70
N ASP A 185 5.62 -13.67 -10.85
CA ASP A 185 4.57 -13.66 -11.88
C ASP A 185 3.30 -14.35 -11.37
N VAL A 186 3.42 -15.48 -10.68
CA VAL A 186 2.29 -16.20 -10.09
C VAL A 186 1.57 -15.30 -9.07
N ALA A 187 2.29 -14.68 -8.14
CA ALA A 187 1.70 -13.83 -7.10
C ALA A 187 1.04 -12.59 -7.67
N CYS A 188 1.73 -11.89 -8.57
CA CYS A 188 1.21 -10.68 -9.20
C CYS A 188 -0.02 -10.97 -10.06
N SER A 189 0.06 -11.98 -10.94
CA SER A 189 -1.06 -12.39 -11.79
C SER A 189 -2.27 -12.86 -10.97
N THR A 190 -2.04 -13.56 -9.85
CA THR A 190 -3.10 -13.98 -8.93
C THR A 190 -3.73 -12.79 -8.23
N ALA A 191 -2.93 -11.86 -7.72
CA ALA A 191 -3.43 -10.65 -7.06
C ALA A 191 -4.28 -9.79 -8.02
N ILE A 192 -3.82 -9.62 -9.26
CA ILE A 192 -4.53 -8.88 -10.30
C ILE A 192 -5.85 -9.58 -10.67
N ALA A 193 -5.82 -10.89 -10.94
CA ALA A 193 -7.00 -11.66 -11.35
C ALA A 193 -8.07 -11.71 -10.26
N LEU A 194 -7.69 -11.85 -9.00
CA LEU A 194 -8.60 -11.82 -7.86
C LEU A 194 -9.07 -10.41 -7.50
N LYS A 195 -8.47 -9.35 -8.06
CA LYS A 195 -8.64 -7.96 -7.64
C LYS A 195 -8.37 -7.82 -6.14
N ALA A 196 -7.25 -8.36 -5.72
CA ALA A 196 -6.89 -8.42 -4.32
C ALA A 196 -6.86 -7.04 -3.65
N ASP A 197 -7.28 -6.97 -2.41
CA ASP A 197 -7.19 -5.74 -1.63
C ASP A 197 -5.74 -5.40 -1.28
N LYS A 198 -4.88 -6.44 -1.12
CA LYS A 198 -3.46 -6.29 -0.86
C LYS A 198 -2.62 -7.37 -1.56
N LEU A 199 -1.43 -6.95 -2.05
CA LEU A 199 -0.31 -7.83 -2.37
C LEU A 199 0.80 -7.57 -1.35
N LEU A 200 1.14 -8.57 -0.55
CA LEU A 200 2.20 -8.52 0.45
C LEU A 200 3.43 -9.24 -0.11
N ILE A 201 4.54 -8.54 -0.20
CA ILE A 201 5.78 -9.05 -0.80
C ILE A 201 6.82 -9.13 0.30
N TYR A 202 7.25 -10.32 0.66
CA TYR A 202 8.37 -10.52 1.56
C TYR A 202 9.70 -10.39 0.82
N GLY A 203 10.57 -9.55 1.34
CA GLY A 203 11.97 -9.37 0.92
C GLY A 203 12.92 -9.55 2.09
N ASN A 204 14.22 -9.44 1.84
CA ASN A 204 15.26 -9.45 2.89
C ASN A 204 15.35 -8.12 3.64
N GLU A 205 15.00 -7.02 2.99
CA GLU A 205 15.09 -5.67 3.55
C GLU A 205 13.76 -5.22 4.17
N ALA A 206 13.84 -4.31 5.13
CA ALA A 206 12.68 -3.73 5.81
C ALA A 206 11.87 -2.75 4.90
N GLY A 207 11.70 -3.09 3.63
CA GLY A 207 11.03 -2.29 2.61
C GLY A 207 12.00 -1.78 1.55
N ILE A 208 11.59 -0.72 0.85
CA ILE A 208 12.42 -0.06 -0.17
C ILE A 208 13.23 1.05 0.48
N LEU A 209 14.54 1.01 0.26
CA LEU A 209 15.47 2.00 0.79
C LEU A 209 15.74 3.12 -0.24
N ASP A 210 15.91 4.33 0.25
CA ASP A 210 16.38 5.47 -0.53
C ASP A 210 17.92 5.45 -0.69
N GLN A 211 18.49 6.53 -1.23
CA GLN A 211 19.95 6.66 -1.46
C GLN A 211 20.77 6.76 -0.18
N ASP A 212 20.15 7.22 0.89
CA ASP A 212 20.79 7.39 2.20
C ASP A 212 20.66 6.12 3.06
N GLY A 213 20.02 5.06 2.53
CA GLY A 213 19.75 3.80 3.22
C GLY A 213 18.56 3.88 4.17
N GLU A 214 17.77 4.95 4.10
CA GLU A 214 16.57 5.12 4.91
C GLU A 214 15.34 4.51 4.22
N ARG A 215 14.49 3.88 5.01
CA ARG A 215 13.28 3.24 4.50
C ARG A 215 12.25 4.26 4.03
N ILE A 216 11.78 4.09 2.82
CA ILE A 216 10.65 4.84 2.27
C ILE A 216 9.35 4.17 2.74
N SER A 217 8.62 4.81 3.64
CA SER A 217 7.41 4.24 4.23
C SER A 217 6.24 4.15 3.26
N LYS A 218 6.17 5.05 2.25
CA LYS A 218 5.05 5.11 1.32
C LYS A 218 5.48 5.69 -0.02
N LEU A 219 5.01 5.08 -1.10
CA LEU A 219 5.24 5.51 -2.49
C LEU A 219 3.92 5.47 -3.28
N SER A 220 3.70 6.50 -4.09
CA SER A 220 2.76 6.41 -5.20
C SER A 220 3.32 5.52 -6.31
N ALA A 221 2.45 5.02 -7.19
CA ALA A 221 2.91 4.33 -8.39
C ALA A 221 3.82 5.23 -9.25
N GLU A 222 3.55 6.54 -9.31
CA GLU A 222 4.36 7.51 -10.05
C GLU A 222 5.74 7.74 -9.41
N GLU A 223 5.78 7.98 -8.10
CA GLU A 223 7.03 8.11 -7.34
C GLU A 223 7.87 6.83 -7.41
N ALA A 224 7.22 5.67 -7.33
CA ALA A 224 7.87 4.39 -7.46
C ALA A 224 8.47 4.17 -8.86
N LEU A 225 7.76 4.54 -9.94
CA LEU A 225 8.30 4.52 -11.31
C LEU A 225 9.50 5.45 -11.50
N ALA A 226 9.47 6.64 -10.88
CA ALA A 226 10.61 7.55 -10.91
C ALA A 226 11.82 6.93 -10.17
N LEU A 227 11.60 6.34 -9.01
CA LEU A 227 12.63 5.65 -8.23
C LEU A 227 13.21 4.45 -8.96
N ILE A 228 12.38 3.64 -9.66
CA ILE A 228 12.81 2.52 -10.50
C ILE A 228 13.81 3.01 -11.57
N LYS A 229 13.45 4.04 -12.33
CA LYS A 229 14.32 4.61 -13.37
C LYS A 229 15.65 5.07 -12.79
N GLN A 230 15.61 5.70 -11.62
CA GLN A 230 16.82 6.17 -10.95
C GLN A 230 17.70 5.02 -10.45
N LYS A 231 17.13 3.99 -9.80
CA LYS A 231 17.87 2.81 -9.31
C LYS A 231 18.53 2.05 -10.47
N ILE A 232 17.83 1.82 -11.59
CA ILE A 232 18.40 1.19 -12.78
C ILE A 232 19.63 1.93 -13.27
N ALA A 233 19.59 3.26 -13.29
CA ALA A 233 20.69 4.08 -13.77
C ALA A 233 21.93 4.08 -12.84
N GLN A 234 21.74 3.86 -11.55
CA GLN A 234 22.78 4.02 -10.52
C GLN A 234 23.35 2.70 -10.00
N SER A 235 22.49 1.74 -9.68
CA SER A 235 22.85 0.54 -8.89
C SER A 235 22.66 -0.77 -9.66
N GLY A 236 21.99 -0.72 -10.81
CA GLY A 236 21.59 -1.93 -11.51
C GLY A 236 20.32 -2.56 -10.94
N ILE A 237 20.14 -3.86 -11.22
CA ILE A 237 18.92 -4.62 -10.88
C ILE A 237 19.21 -5.46 -9.64
N ASP A 238 18.53 -5.16 -8.55
CA ASP A 238 18.56 -5.91 -7.30
C ASP A 238 17.15 -6.44 -6.93
N ASP A 239 17.03 -7.14 -5.82
CA ASP A 239 15.75 -7.68 -5.36
C ASP A 239 14.81 -6.58 -4.85
N GLN A 240 15.33 -5.49 -4.30
CA GLN A 240 14.51 -4.33 -3.94
C GLN A 240 13.83 -3.72 -5.17
N LEU A 241 14.58 -3.58 -6.27
CA LEU A 241 14.04 -3.08 -7.52
C LEU A 241 12.94 -4.00 -8.06
N ARG A 242 13.18 -5.31 -8.07
CA ARG A 242 12.18 -6.30 -8.52
C ARG A 242 10.91 -6.26 -7.68
N ASN A 243 11.03 -6.17 -6.36
CA ASN A 243 9.90 -6.05 -5.45
C ASN A 243 9.12 -4.75 -5.66
N LEU A 244 9.82 -3.65 -5.92
CA LEU A 244 9.20 -2.36 -6.24
C LEU A 244 8.44 -2.42 -7.58
N GLU A 245 9.05 -2.94 -8.63
CA GLU A 245 8.42 -3.13 -9.94
C GLU A 245 7.18 -4.01 -9.85
N LEU A 246 7.25 -5.09 -9.09
CA LEU A 246 6.14 -6.01 -8.86
C LEU A 246 4.97 -5.31 -8.17
N GLY A 247 5.26 -4.55 -7.12
CA GLY A 247 4.28 -3.76 -6.38
C GLY A 247 3.60 -2.70 -7.26
N VAL A 248 4.37 -2.00 -8.08
CA VAL A 248 3.86 -1.00 -9.04
C VAL A 248 2.98 -1.66 -10.09
N LYS A 249 3.43 -2.77 -10.70
CA LYS A 249 2.65 -3.52 -11.70
C LYS A 249 1.30 -3.96 -11.15
N ALA A 250 1.28 -4.52 -9.94
CA ALA A 250 0.05 -4.97 -9.30
C ALA A 250 -0.91 -3.80 -9.04
N CYS A 251 -0.40 -2.69 -8.48
CA CYS A 251 -1.20 -1.51 -8.19
C CYS A 251 -1.68 -0.79 -9.45
N SER A 252 -0.88 -0.73 -10.51
CA SER A 252 -1.26 -0.12 -11.79
C SER A 252 -2.38 -0.89 -12.50
N ALA A 253 -2.56 -2.17 -12.18
CA ALA A 253 -3.64 -2.98 -12.73
C ALA A 253 -4.93 -2.88 -11.87
N THR A 254 -5.08 -3.68 -10.83
CA THR A 254 -6.32 -3.78 -10.05
C THR A 254 -6.13 -3.89 -8.55
N VAL A 255 -4.90 -4.11 -8.08
CA VAL A 255 -4.60 -4.28 -6.66
C VAL A 255 -4.61 -2.93 -5.98
N LYS A 256 -5.34 -2.79 -4.87
CA LYS A 256 -5.48 -1.50 -4.20
C LYS A 256 -4.18 -1.03 -3.55
N ARG A 257 -3.41 -1.96 -2.95
CA ARG A 257 -2.19 -1.69 -2.21
C ARG A 257 -1.21 -2.85 -2.34
N SER A 258 0.05 -2.55 -2.56
CA SER A 258 1.14 -3.50 -2.42
C SER A 258 2.05 -3.06 -1.27
N GLN A 259 2.57 -4.01 -0.51
CA GLN A 259 3.42 -3.73 0.66
C GLN A 259 4.64 -4.64 0.60
N VAL A 260 5.82 -4.04 0.74
CA VAL A 260 7.10 -4.76 0.81
C VAL A 260 7.54 -4.77 2.26
N ILE A 261 7.74 -5.95 2.84
CA ILE A 261 8.14 -6.17 4.24
C ILE A 261 9.29 -7.16 4.33
N SER A 262 10.03 -7.14 5.42
CA SER A 262 11.13 -8.07 5.64
C SER A 262 10.64 -9.41 6.20
N TYR A 263 11.22 -10.51 5.70
CA TYR A 263 11.07 -11.83 6.32
C TYR A 263 12.02 -12.03 7.52
N GLU A 264 12.99 -11.17 7.71
CA GLU A 264 13.94 -11.22 8.83
C GLU A 264 13.33 -10.66 10.12
N ASP A 265 12.37 -9.73 9.99
CA ASP A 265 11.75 -9.05 11.11
C ASP A 265 10.56 -9.85 11.67
N ASP A 266 10.63 -10.23 12.95
CA ASP A 266 9.54 -10.89 13.66
C ASP A 266 8.33 -9.96 13.79
N GLY A 267 7.14 -10.50 13.48
CA GLY A 267 5.88 -9.75 13.55
C GLY A 267 5.71 -8.69 12.46
N ALA A 268 6.57 -8.64 11.44
CA ALA A 268 6.52 -7.64 10.38
C ALA A 268 5.14 -7.53 9.72
N LEU A 269 4.50 -8.66 9.44
CA LEU A 269 3.17 -8.70 8.83
C LEU A 269 2.11 -8.00 9.69
N LEU A 270 2.12 -8.30 10.97
CA LEU A 270 1.13 -7.73 11.89
C LEU A 270 1.39 -6.25 12.16
N ILE A 271 2.64 -5.86 12.33
CA ILE A 271 3.02 -4.45 12.52
C ILE A 271 2.61 -3.65 11.28
N GLU A 272 2.92 -4.14 10.08
CA GLU A 272 2.56 -3.48 8.83
C GLU A 272 1.04 -3.33 8.66
N LEU A 273 0.26 -4.32 9.04
CA LEU A 273 -1.18 -4.33 8.80
C LEU A 273 -2.00 -3.64 9.91
N PHE A 274 -1.53 -3.67 11.16
CA PHE A 274 -2.33 -3.25 12.31
C PHE A 274 -1.80 -2.01 13.02
N THR A 275 -0.75 -1.38 12.49
CA THR A 275 -0.26 -0.10 13.00
C THR A 275 -0.41 1.01 11.95
N ARG A 276 -0.37 2.25 12.39
CA ARG A 276 -0.56 3.43 11.52
C ARG A 276 0.64 3.66 10.60
N ASP A 277 1.84 3.45 11.11
CA ASP A 277 3.08 3.81 10.42
C ASP A 277 3.71 2.64 9.68
N GLY A 278 3.29 1.40 9.99
CA GLY A 278 3.82 0.19 9.40
C GLY A 278 5.31 -0.03 9.66
N ILE A 279 5.88 -1.07 9.09
CA ILE A 279 7.31 -1.38 9.16
C ILE A 279 7.94 -1.50 7.76
N GLY A 280 7.13 -1.69 6.73
CA GLY A 280 7.53 -1.87 5.34
C GLY A 280 7.39 -0.63 4.47
N THR A 281 7.32 -0.85 3.16
CA THR A 281 7.01 0.17 2.16
C THR A 281 5.64 -0.10 1.56
N LEU A 282 4.74 0.85 1.70
CA LEU A 282 3.42 0.82 1.06
C LEU A 282 3.49 1.44 -0.33
N ILE A 283 3.06 0.69 -1.34
CA ILE A 283 2.86 1.16 -2.72
C ILE A 283 1.36 1.19 -2.99
N THR A 284 0.85 2.30 -3.55
CA THR A 284 -0.58 2.46 -3.76
C THR A 284 -0.88 3.32 -4.98
N GLN A 285 -2.00 3.03 -5.65
CA GLN A 285 -2.52 3.91 -6.71
C GLN A 285 -3.07 5.24 -6.15
N GLU A 286 -3.54 5.24 -4.91
CA GLU A 286 -4.30 6.35 -4.33
C GLU A 286 -3.45 7.55 -3.90
N LEU A 287 -2.16 7.61 -4.24
CA LEU A 287 -1.33 8.79 -4.03
C LEU A 287 -1.49 9.86 -5.12
N TYR A 288 -2.53 9.80 -5.91
CA TYR A 288 -2.99 10.96 -6.68
C TYR A 288 -3.48 12.12 -5.79
N GLU A 289 -3.49 11.92 -4.47
CA GLU A 289 -3.79 12.98 -3.52
C GLU A 289 -2.50 13.47 -2.85
N GLN A 290 -2.04 14.65 -3.26
CA GLN A 290 -0.91 15.32 -2.62
C GLN A 290 -1.42 16.45 -1.71
N LEU A 291 -1.08 16.39 -0.43
CA LEU A 291 -1.22 17.52 0.48
C LEU A 291 0.06 18.35 0.44
N ARG A 292 -0.03 19.58 -0.08
CA ARG A 292 1.11 20.48 -0.24
C ARG A 292 0.69 21.96 -0.05
N PRO A 293 1.65 22.85 0.18
CA PRO A 293 1.38 24.29 0.06
C PRO A 293 0.82 24.63 -1.32
N ALA A 294 -0.09 25.59 -1.37
CA ALA A 294 -0.64 26.08 -2.62
C ALA A 294 0.36 26.98 -3.33
N THR A 295 0.24 27.05 -4.64
CA THR A 295 1.01 27.92 -5.53
C THR A 295 0.07 28.81 -6.34
N ILE A 296 0.62 29.82 -7.01
CA ILE A 296 -0.17 30.71 -7.86
C ILE A 296 -0.98 29.97 -8.95
N LYS A 297 -0.49 28.80 -9.38
CA LYS A 297 -1.18 27.96 -10.36
C LYS A 297 -2.46 27.32 -9.82
N ASP A 298 -2.59 27.22 -8.50
CA ASP A 298 -3.72 26.59 -7.83
C ASP A 298 -4.90 27.52 -7.60
N VAL A 299 -4.73 28.82 -7.82
CA VAL A 299 -5.75 29.84 -7.57
C VAL A 299 -7.07 29.53 -8.30
N GLY A 300 -7.00 29.12 -9.57
CA GLY A 300 -8.19 28.75 -10.35
C GLY A 300 -8.96 27.59 -9.72
N GLY A 301 -8.28 26.51 -9.39
CA GLY A 301 -8.89 25.33 -8.78
C GLY A 301 -9.39 25.57 -7.34
N ILE A 302 -8.72 26.44 -6.57
CA ILE A 302 -9.24 26.86 -5.25
C ILE A 302 -10.55 27.64 -5.42
N LEU A 303 -10.61 28.57 -6.38
CA LEU A 303 -11.85 29.35 -6.66
C LEU A 303 -13.00 28.43 -7.04
N GLU A 304 -12.79 27.48 -7.97
CA GLU A 304 -13.81 26.51 -8.36
C GLU A 304 -14.33 25.70 -7.16
N LEU A 305 -13.44 25.34 -6.24
CA LEU A 305 -13.79 24.57 -5.05
C LEU A 305 -14.60 25.37 -4.04
N ILE A 306 -14.26 26.66 -3.82
CA ILE A 306 -14.87 27.49 -2.76
C ILE A 306 -16.08 28.26 -3.22
N GLU A 307 -16.21 28.61 -4.50
CA GLU A 307 -17.31 29.42 -5.03
C GLU A 307 -18.71 28.91 -4.67
N PRO A 308 -19.03 27.61 -4.79
CA PRO A 308 -20.33 27.09 -4.37
C PRO A 308 -20.59 27.25 -2.86
N LEU A 309 -19.55 27.24 -2.03
CA LEU A 309 -19.63 27.40 -0.58
C LEU A 309 -19.78 28.89 -0.20
N GLU A 310 -19.21 29.78 -0.98
CA GLU A 310 -19.39 31.23 -0.84
C GLU A 310 -20.83 31.64 -1.20
N GLN A 311 -21.37 31.12 -2.31
CA GLN A 311 -22.76 31.35 -2.72
C GLN A 311 -23.77 30.86 -1.68
N GLN A 312 -23.46 29.79 -0.98
CA GLN A 312 -24.26 29.25 0.13
C GLN A 312 -24.04 29.98 1.46
N GLY A 313 -23.19 30.99 1.52
CA GLY A 313 -22.85 31.75 2.73
C GLY A 313 -22.02 30.96 3.76
N VAL A 314 -21.49 29.81 3.37
CA VAL A 314 -20.62 28.95 4.24
C VAL A 314 -19.24 29.58 4.38
N LEU A 315 -18.66 30.04 3.28
CA LEU A 315 -17.38 30.75 3.26
C LEU A 315 -17.56 32.23 2.96
N VAL A 316 -16.58 33.03 3.34
CA VAL A 316 -16.50 34.45 2.99
C VAL A 316 -15.98 34.59 1.57
N HIS A 317 -16.62 35.43 0.77
CA HIS A 317 -16.17 35.68 -0.60
C HIS A 317 -14.72 36.18 -0.67
N ARG A 318 -13.97 35.62 -1.59
CA ARG A 318 -12.57 36.00 -1.90
C ARG A 318 -12.43 36.28 -3.39
N SER A 319 -12.01 37.49 -3.71
CA SER A 319 -11.66 37.79 -5.10
C SER A 319 -10.38 37.01 -5.51
N ARG A 320 -10.20 36.89 -6.81
CA ARG A 320 -9.00 36.24 -7.38
C ARG A 320 -7.73 36.96 -6.94
N GLU A 321 -7.71 38.28 -6.99
CA GLU A 321 -6.57 39.13 -6.61
C GLU A 321 -6.19 38.90 -5.14
N ARG A 322 -7.18 38.78 -4.28
CA ARG A 322 -6.96 38.49 -2.87
C ARG A 322 -6.37 37.09 -2.66
N LEU A 323 -6.86 36.09 -3.37
CA LEU A 323 -6.34 34.72 -3.30
C LEU A 323 -4.90 34.64 -3.81
N GLU A 324 -4.59 35.35 -4.89
CA GLU A 324 -3.23 35.45 -5.42
C GLU A 324 -2.27 36.11 -4.41
N ALA A 325 -2.72 37.13 -3.71
CA ALA A 325 -1.93 37.81 -2.68
C ALA A 325 -1.73 36.98 -1.40
N GLU A 326 -2.68 36.11 -1.07
CA GLU A 326 -2.69 35.29 0.16
C GLU A 326 -2.35 33.83 -0.09
N ILE A 327 -1.89 33.45 -1.28
CA ILE A 327 -1.75 32.03 -1.70
C ILE A 327 -0.80 31.23 -0.80
N GLU A 328 0.22 31.85 -0.25
CA GLU A 328 1.20 31.20 0.66
C GLU A 328 0.55 30.74 1.99
N GLN A 329 -0.61 31.27 2.34
CA GLN A 329 -1.38 30.88 3.52
C GLN A 329 -2.18 29.58 3.27
N PHE A 330 -2.33 29.17 2.02
CA PHE A 330 -3.16 28.04 1.63
C PHE A 330 -2.35 26.74 1.54
N SER A 331 -3.00 25.66 1.95
CA SER A 331 -2.59 24.28 1.67
C SER A 331 -3.73 23.60 0.92
N VAL A 332 -3.37 22.77 -0.05
CA VAL A 332 -4.31 22.06 -0.92
C VAL A 332 -4.06 20.56 -0.91
N ILE A 333 -5.14 19.79 -1.07
CA ILE A 333 -5.06 18.41 -1.48
C ILE A 333 -5.44 18.35 -2.95
N THR A 334 -4.52 17.87 -3.77
CA THR A 334 -4.75 17.67 -5.21
C THR A 334 -4.93 16.19 -5.51
N ARG A 335 -5.77 15.88 -6.50
CA ARG A 335 -5.93 14.56 -7.09
C ARG A 335 -6.02 14.70 -8.61
N ASP A 336 -5.16 13.99 -9.35
CA ASP A 336 -5.10 14.07 -10.82
C ASP A 336 -5.05 15.50 -11.37
N GLY A 337 -4.30 16.37 -10.67
CA GLY A 337 -4.21 17.81 -11.03
C GLY A 337 -5.40 18.66 -10.62
N MET A 338 -6.49 18.09 -10.11
CA MET A 338 -7.66 18.79 -9.59
C MET A 338 -7.51 19.06 -8.09
N ILE A 339 -7.87 20.24 -7.63
CA ILE A 339 -7.91 20.57 -6.22
C ILE A 339 -9.20 20.03 -5.62
N ILE A 340 -9.08 19.08 -4.70
CA ILE A 340 -10.22 18.41 -4.07
C ILE A 340 -10.46 18.85 -2.64
N ALA A 341 -9.49 19.52 -2.00
CA ALA A 341 -9.67 20.14 -0.70
C ALA A 341 -8.66 21.27 -0.50
N CYS A 342 -8.99 22.25 0.31
CA CYS A 342 -8.09 23.33 0.72
C CYS A 342 -8.34 23.77 2.16
N ALA A 343 -7.32 24.40 2.76
CA ALA A 343 -7.40 25.12 4.02
C ALA A 343 -6.40 26.27 4.03
N ALA A 344 -6.69 27.33 4.79
CA ALA A 344 -5.78 28.44 4.97
C ALA A 344 -5.43 28.66 6.44
N LEU A 345 -4.18 29.00 6.73
CA LEU A 345 -3.67 29.36 8.04
C LEU A 345 -3.28 30.84 8.04
N TYR A 346 -3.99 31.67 8.80
CA TYR A 346 -3.72 33.10 8.93
C TYR A 346 -3.18 33.42 10.32
N PRO A 347 -1.87 33.59 10.52
CA PRO A 347 -1.32 34.14 11.75
C PRO A 347 -1.91 35.53 12.04
N GLN A 348 -2.43 35.74 13.25
CA GLN A 348 -3.07 37.00 13.65
C GLN A 348 -2.22 37.78 14.64
N ASP A 349 -1.55 37.08 15.52
CA ASP A 349 -0.58 37.59 16.48
C ASP A 349 0.54 36.57 16.73
N SER A 350 1.43 36.85 17.67
CA SER A 350 2.59 35.96 17.99
C SER A 350 2.17 34.62 18.63
N ASN A 351 0.91 34.43 18.99
CA ASN A 351 0.44 33.29 19.75
C ASN A 351 -0.73 32.54 19.09
N SER A 352 -1.43 33.14 18.16
CA SER A 352 -2.66 32.60 17.59
C SER A 352 -2.79 32.79 16.07
N ALA A 353 -3.44 31.81 15.43
CA ALA A 353 -3.81 31.90 14.02
C ALA A 353 -5.26 31.46 13.78
N GLU A 354 -5.83 31.97 12.71
CA GLU A 354 -7.12 31.54 12.18
C GLU A 354 -6.95 30.39 11.21
N LEU A 355 -7.66 29.27 11.45
CA LEU A 355 -7.95 28.27 10.43
C LEU A 355 -9.16 28.76 9.62
N ALA A 356 -8.95 29.06 8.37
CA ALA A 356 -9.99 29.56 7.47
C ALA A 356 -10.09 28.70 6.21
N CYS A 357 -11.15 28.91 5.46
CA CYS A 357 -11.34 28.31 4.13
C CYS A 357 -11.15 26.80 4.06
N LEU A 358 -11.53 26.08 5.14
CA LEU A 358 -11.52 24.62 5.14
C LEU A 358 -12.66 24.11 4.27
N ALA A 359 -12.32 23.61 3.10
CA ALA A 359 -13.26 23.12 2.09
C ALA A 359 -12.85 21.76 1.54
N THR A 360 -13.83 20.91 1.24
CA THR A 360 -13.65 19.64 0.54
C THR A 360 -14.71 19.50 -0.54
N HIS A 361 -14.28 19.10 -1.72
CA HIS A 361 -15.16 18.86 -2.87
C HIS A 361 -16.26 17.85 -2.51
N PRO A 362 -17.51 18.05 -2.90
CA PRO A 362 -18.65 17.21 -2.52
C PRO A 362 -18.42 15.72 -2.77
N ASP A 363 -17.91 15.36 -3.95
CA ASP A 363 -17.68 13.97 -4.35
C ASP A 363 -16.55 13.27 -3.57
N TYR A 364 -15.73 14.06 -2.88
CA TYR A 364 -14.57 13.58 -2.11
C TYR A 364 -14.76 13.73 -0.60
N ARG A 365 -15.97 14.03 -0.13
CA ARG A 365 -16.31 14.03 1.31
C ARG A 365 -16.27 12.59 1.87
N ASN A 366 -16.17 12.46 3.20
CA ASN A 366 -16.16 11.18 3.93
C ASN A 366 -14.90 10.31 3.83
N HIS A 367 -13.78 10.83 3.33
CA HIS A 367 -12.49 10.13 3.26
C HIS A 367 -11.38 10.81 4.07
N ASN A 368 -11.72 11.40 5.20
CA ASN A 368 -10.77 11.96 6.19
C ASN A 368 -9.92 13.17 5.73
N ARG A 369 -10.17 13.75 4.54
CA ARG A 369 -9.37 14.86 3.96
C ARG A 369 -9.40 16.14 4.78
N GLY A 370 -10.56 16.48 5.34
CA GLY A 370 -10.68 17.60 6.27
C GLY A 370 -9.82 17.42 7.51
N GLN A 371 -9.70 16.18 8.01
CA GLN A 371 -8.84 15.84 9.14
C GLN A 371 -7.36 15.98 8.77
N LEU A 372 -6.96 15.49 7.61
CA LEU A 372 -5.57 15.61 7.12
C LEU A 372 -5.15 17.07 6.96
N LEU A 373 -6.03 17.92 6.41
CA LEU A 373 -5.78 19.36 6.32
C LEU A 373 -5.66 20.02 7.68
N LEU A 374 -6.54 19.68 8.63
CA LEU A 374 -6.47 20.20 9.99
C LEU A 374 -5.16 19.82 10.67
N GLU A 375 -4.76 18.56 10.63
CA GLU A 375 -3.49 18.06 11.20
C GLU A 375 -2.28 18.77 10.56
N HIS A 376 -2.30 18.98 9.25
CA HIS A 376 -1.26 19.72 8.54
C HIS A 376 -1.18 21.18 9.00
N VAL A 377 -2.33 21.86 9.13
CA VAL A 377 -2.42 23.23 9.60
C VAL A 377 -1.95 23.35 11.06
N GLU A 378 -2.34 22.41 11.94
CA GLU A 378 -1.86 22.37 13.32
C GLU A 378 -0.33 22.19 13.39
N LYS A 379 0.23 21.27 12.58
CA LYS A 379 1.68 21.08 12.49
C LYS A 379 2.38 22.33 11.99
N SER A 380 1.82 23.02 11.01
CA SER A 380 2.36 24.25 10.46
C SER A 380 2.31 25.39 11.50
N ALA A 381 1.20 25.53 12.23
CA ALA A 381 1.05 26.51 13.30
C ALA A 381 2.07 26.29 14.43
N ARG A 382 2.27 25.03 14.86
CA ARG A 382 3.32 24.70 15.87
C ARG A 382 4.74 25.03 15.40
N LYS A 383 5.04 24.80 14.11
CA LYS A 383 6.33 25.18 13.52
C LYS A 383 6.57 26.71 13.54
N LEU A 384 5.51 27.49 13.46
CA LEU A 384 5.56 28.95 13.57
C LEU A 384 5.58 29.44 15.04
N GLY A 385 5.62 28.53 16.02
CA GLY A 385 5.61 28.88 17.44
C GLY A 385 4.23 29.32 17.97
N LEU A 386 3.16 29.06 17.26
CA LEU A 386 1.81 29.41 17.67
C LEU A 386 1.26 28.37 18.63
N ASN A 387 0.52 28.80 19.67
CA ASN A 387 0.00 27.96 20.72
C ASN A 387 -1.52 27.75 20.63
N ARG A 388 -2.18 28.45 19.69
CA ARG A 388 -3.64 28.43 19.62
C ARG A 388 -4.14 28.61 18.19
N LEU A 389 -5.12 27.77 17.79
CA LEU A 389 -5.92 27.98 16.60
C LEU A 389 -7.32 28.43 16.97
N PHE A 390 -7.92 29.28 16.15
CA PHE A 390 -9.35 29.56 16.21
C PHE A 390 -9.99 29.46 14.83
N VAL A 391 -11.28 29.21 14.82
CA VAL A 391 -12.10 29.09 13.61
C VAL A 391 -13.42 29.82 13.75
N LEU A 392 -13.90 30.44 12.68
CA LEU A 392 -15.22 31.04 12.59
C LEU A 392 -16.08 30.22 11.61
N THR A 393 -17.12 29.58 12.09
CA THR A 393 -17.97 28.72 11.26
C THR A 393 -19.45 29.04 11.40
N THR A 394 -20.18 28.90 10.30
CA THR A 394 -21.66 29.04 10.27
C THR A 394 -22.38 27.70 10.20
N LYS A 395 -21.68 26.62 9.78
CA LYS A 395 -22.38 25.38 9.37
C LYS A 395 -21.88 24.09 10.04
N SER A 396 -20.65 24.01 10.55
CA SER A 396 -20.04 22.74 10.99
C SER A 396 -19.50 22.76 12.43
N PRO A 397 -20.26 23.22 13.43
CA PRO A 397 -19.74 23.31 14.80
C PRO A 397 -19.35 21.95 15.38
N HIS A 398 -20.16 20.90 15.19
CA HIS A 398 -19.90 19.57 15.72
C HIS A 398 -18.59 18.95 15.20
N TRP A 399 -18.29 19.15 13.93
CA TRP A 399 -17.08 18.65 13.32
C TRP A 399 -15.81 19.20 14.01
N PHE A 400 -15.81 20.47 14.40
CA PHE A 400 -14.70 21.09 15.12
C PHE A 400 -14.64 20.62 16.58
N VAL A 401 -15.79 20.48 17.25
CA VAL A 401 -15.86 19.96 18.63
C VAL A 401 -15.29 18.55 18.74
N GLU A 402 -15.64 17.67 17.82
CA GLU A 402 -15.10 16.31 17.74
C GLU A 402 -13.56 16.28 17.58
N ARG A 403 -12.95 17.37 17.13
CA ARG A 403 -11.51 17.53 16.90
C ARG A 403 -10.81 18.38 17.95
N GLY A 404 -11.46 18.54 19.10
CA GLY A 404 -10.89 19.19 20.28
C GLY A 404 -10.97 20.72 20.28
N PHE A 405 -11.78 21.32 19.40
CA PHE A 405 -12.10 22.74 19.49
C PHE A 405 -13.20 22.96 20.52
N VAL A 406 -13.05 24.02 21.30
CA VAL A 406 -14.01 24.42 22.33
C VAL A 406 -14.71 25.71 21.89
N ALA A 407 -16.03 25.76 22.07
CA ALA A 407 -16.83 26.95 21.79
C ALA A 407 -16.33 28.16 22.61
N SER A 408 -16.25 29.30 22.00
CA SER A 408 -15.74 30.52 22.62
C SER A 408 -16.54 31.76 22.16
N ALA A 409 -16.26 32.88 22.80
CA ALA A 409 -16.92 34.15 22.50
C ALA A 409 -16.02 35.10 21.69
N VAL A 410 -16.59 36.19 21.20
CA VAL A 410 -15.87 37.21 20.37
C VAL A 410 -14.67 37.79 21.14
N GLU A 411 -14.76 37.86 22.46
CA GLU A 411 -13.72 38.39 23.35
C GLU A 411 -12.42 37.57 23.31
N ALA A 412 -12.51 36.29 22.94
CA ALA A 412 -11.35 35.41 22.81
C ALA A 412 -10.58 35.58 21.49
N LEU A 413 -11.10 36.33 20.56
CA LEU A 413 -10.42 36.65 19.29
C LEU A 413 -9.30 37.67 19.50
N PRO A 414 -8.24 37.64 18.70
CA PRO A 414 -7.27 38.74 18.63
C PRO A 414 -7.92 40.08 18.29
N ASP A 415 -7.39 41.19 18.82
CA ASP A 415 -8.00 42.51 18.70
C ASP A 415 -8.25 42.91 17.23
N LYS A 416 -7.30 42.64 16.35
CA LYS A 416 -7.43 42.86 14.91
C LYS A 416 -8.64 42.10 14.32
N LYS A 417 -8.91 40.90 14.78
CA LYS A 417 -10.01 40.08 14.29
C LYS A 417 -11.36 40.46 14.94
N LYS A 418 -11.34 40.87 16.18
CA LYS A 418 -12.54 41.41 16.87
C LYS A 418 -13.13 42.57 16.11
N SER A 419 -12.29 43.54 15.67
CA SER A 419 -12.75 44.73 14.95
C SER A 419 -13.35 44.43 13.58
N LEU A 420 -13.02 43.26 13.02
CA LEU A 420 -13.51 42.81 11.70
C LEU A 420 -14.63 41.77 11.82
N TYR A 421 -15.11 41.47 13.05
CA TYR A 421 -16.14 40.45 13.23
C TYR A 421 -17.47 40.92 12.65
N ASN A 422 -18.03 40.10 11.78
CA ASN A 422 -19.33 40.43 11.12
C ASN A 422 -20.49 39.88 11.96
N TYR A 423 -21.14 40.77 12.71
CA TYR A 423 -22.29 40.43 13.57
C TYR A 423 -23.54 40.01 12.78
N GLN A 424 -23.70 40.44 11.53
CA GLN A 424 -24.82 39.99 10.69
C GLN A 424 -24.68 38.56 10.27
N ARG A 425 -23.44 38.11 10.00
CA ARG A 425 -23.14 36.72 9.68
C ARG A 425 -23.19 35.81 10.90
N ASN A 426 -22.94 36.37 12.07
CA ASN A 426 -23.00 35.69 13.38
C ASN A 426 -22.32 34.32 13.41
N SER A 427 -21.09 34.24 12.91
CA SER A 427 -20.31 32.98 12.91
C SER A 427 -19.98 32.53 14.31
N LYS A 428 -20.17 31.26 14.60
CA LYS A 428 -19.75 30.67 15.88
C LYS A 428 -18.23 30.59 15.93
N ILE A 429 -17.66 30.84 17.09
CA ILE A 429 -16.22 30.88 17.32
C ILE A 429 -15.83 29.64 18.12
N PHE A 430 -14.79 28.96 17.66
CA PHE A 430 -14.20 27.82 18.37
C PHE A 430 -12.71 28.01 18.44
N VAL A 431 -12.10 27.57 19.55
CA VAL A 431 -10.69 27.72 19.85
C VAL A 431 -10.12 26.35 20.24
N LYS A 432 -8.90 26.07 19.77
CA LYS A 432 -8.14 24.87 20.11
C LYS A 432 -6.72 25.27 20.55
N PRO A 433 -6.26 24.86 21.76
CA PRO A 433 -4.85 24.92 22.10
C PRO A 433 -4.06 23.92 21.24
N LEU A 434 -2.83 24.27 20.87
CA LEU A 434 -1.98 23.46 20.00
C LEU A 434 -0.96 22.65 20.78
#